data_61a6998f50f759567c783228b1536814
#
_entry.id   61a6998f50f759567c783228b1536814
#
_cell.length_a   1.000
_cell.length_b   1.000
_cell.length_c   1.000
_cell.angle_alpha   90.00
_cell.angle_beta   90.00
_cell.angle_gamma   90.00
#
_symmetry.space_group_name_H-M   'P 1'
#
loop_
_entity.id
_entity.type
_entity.pdbx_description
1 polymer ?
#
loop_
_entity_poly.entity_id
_entity_poly.type
_entity_poly.pdbx_seq_one_letter_code
_entity_poly.pdbx_strand_id
1 'polypeptide(L)'
;MTDKRNTQLDVVDSVQGEKPALKRTKHIDLGRMRKGFSVKPLALGVASVILSGCGGEKEDATIYTSLEDCKQDFPDAVERCEAAYQTAVDEAMRTSPRFSSEYDCEHEFGPNQCQYVNNSSGSFFMPFMAGYMVSSLLSPNRYYSQPLYTSYSYNSPFRSRWITADGYVFDGDIRKRKYRVNKDVYKPKPTVNRTMKRGGFGSSVRAK
;
A
#
# COMPACT_ATOMS: atom_id res chain seq x y z
N MET A 1 -20.47 -17.92 -68.39
CA MET A 1 -20.58 -19.24 -67.75
C MET A 1 -20.59 -18.97 -66.27
N THR A 2 -21.77 -18.69 -65.71
CA THR A 2 -22.65 -19.57 -64.92
C THR A 2 -21.88 -20.38 -63.87
N ASP A 3 -22.01 -20.08 -62.57
CA ASP A 3 -23.03 -20.72 -61.81
C ASP A 3 -23.32 -20.02 -60.47
N LYS A 4 -24.57 -19.86 -60.19
CA LYS A 4 -25.21 -19.44 -58.95
C LYS A 4 -25.24 -20.64 -58.01
N ARG A 5 -24.93 -20.46 -56.71
CA ARG A 5 -25.64 -21.22 -55.67
C ARG A 5 -25.85 -20.39 -54.43
N ASN A 6 -27.05 -20.09 -54.30
CA ASN A 6 -27.88 -19.68 -53.17
C ASN A 6 -27.93 -20.79 -52.11
N THR A 7 -27.68 -20.45 -50.84
CA THR A 7 -28.14 -21.25 -49.71
C THR A 7 -28.33 -20.31 -48.50
N GLN A 8 -29.52 -19.88 -48.33
CA GLN A 8 -30.50 -20.14 -47.30
C GLN A 8 -30.10 -19.71 -45.88
N LEU A 9 -30.80 -18.67 -45.46
CA LEU A 9 -31.00 -18.22 -44.10
C LEU A 9 -31.55 -19.35 -43.20
N ASP A 10 -30.87 -19.63 -42.12
CA ASP A 10 -31.49 -20.28 -40.98
C ASP A 10 -31.59 -19.23 -39.85
N VAL A 11 -32.85 -18.95 -39.61
CA VAL A 11 -33.37 -18.22 -38.45
C VAL A 11 -33.09 -19.04 -37.21
N VAL A 12 -32.26 -18.55 -36.32
CA VAL A 12 -32.16 -19.09 -34.97
C VAL A 12 -32.88 -18.16 -34.02
N ASP A 13 -33.89 -18.71 -33.53
CA ASP A 13 -34.93 -18.29 -32.60
C ASP A 13 -34.36 -17.56 -31.37
N SER A 14 -34.98 -16.46 -31.04
CA SER A 14 -34.78 -15.67 -29.85
C SER A 14 -35.26 -16.42 -28.58
N VAL A 15 -34.32 -16.92 -27.80
CA VAL A 15 -34.61 -17.32 -26.41
C VAL A 15 -34.60 -16.09 -25.54
N GLN A 16 -35.76 -15.51 -25.32
CA GLN A 16 -35.99 -14.52 -24.28
C GLN A 16 -35.87 -15.21 -22.91
N GLY A 17 -34.72 -15.07 -22.29
CA GLY A 17 -34.50 -15.42 -20.87
C GLY A 17 -35.27 -14.45 -19.98
N GLU A 18 -36.43 -14.88 -19.55
CA GLU A 18 -37.28 -14.24 -18.57
C GLU A 18 -36.54 -14.14 -17.23
N LYS A 19 -36.18 -12.90 -16.82
CA LYS A 19 -35.60 -12.64 -15.51
C LYS A 19 -36.61 -12.92 -14.43
N PRO A 20 -36.29 -13.76 -13.43
CA PRO A 20 -37.21 -13.99 -12.32
C PRO A 20 -37.46 -12.68 -11.57
N ALA A 21 -38.71 -12.27 -11.54
CA ALA A 21 -39.16 -11.10 -10.79
C ALA A 21 -38.93 -11.35 -9.29
N LEU A 22 -38.08 -10.56 -8.69
CA LEU A 22 -37.89 -10.54 -7.23
C LEU A 22 -39.21 -10.12 -6.57
N LYS A 23 -39.87 -11.08 -5.94
CA LYS A 23 -41.10 -10.86 -5.15
C LYS A 23 -40.73 -10.01 -3.94
N ARG A 24 -41.06 -8.70 -3.97
CA ARG A 24 -40.99 -7.84 -2.80
C ARG A 24 -42.01 -8.28 -1.77
N THR A 25 -41.55 -8.71 -0.59
CA THR A 25 -42.41 -8.95 0.55
C THR A 25 -43.11 -7.63 0.97
N LYS A 26 -44.41 -7.62 0.91
CA LYS A 26 -45.25 -6.41 1.18
C LYS A 26 -45.36 -6.02 2.64
N HIS A 27 -44.86 -6.80 3.56
CA HIS A 27 -44.94 -6.53 4.99
C HIS A 27 -43.76 -7.14 5.74
N ILE A 28 -42.95 -6.27 6.38
CA ILE A 28 -41.96 -6.68 7.38
C ILE A 28 -42.62 -6.48 8.73
N ASP A 29 -43.05 -7.56 9.37
CA ASP A 29 -43.66 -7.52 10.70
C ASP A 29 -42.54 -7.40 11.77
N LEU A 30 -42.22 -6.17 12.14
CA LEU A 30 -41.22 -5.84 13.17
C LEU A 30 -41.63 -6.33 14.57
N GLY A 31 -42.91 -6.62 14.79
CA GLY A 31 -43.39 -7.13 16.08
C GLY A 31 -42.89 -8.55 16.41
N ARG A 32 -42.59 -9.34 15.39
CA ARG A 32 -42.12 -10.74 15.56
C ARG A 32 -40.63 -10.83 15.90
N MET A 33 -39.85 -9.76 15.67
CA MET A 33 -38.44 -9.71 16.01
C MET A 33 -38.17 -9.31 17.46
N ARG A 34 -39.19 -8.89 18.21
CA ARG A 34 -39.05 -8.45 19.62
C ARG A 34 -39.23 -9.54 20.65
N LYS A 35 -39.37 -10.82 20.26
CA LYS A 35 -39.45 -11.90 21.25
C LYS A 35 -38.07 -12.29 21.74
N GLY A 36 -37.72 -11.68 22.90
CA GLY A 36 -36.97 -12.35 23.94
C GLY A 36 -35.51 -12.64 23.69
N PHE A 37 -34.67 -11.63 23.46
CA PHE A 37 -33.27 -11.76 23.85
C PHE A 37 -33.17 -11.34 25.34
N SER A 38 -33.49 -12.27 26.23
CA SER A 38 -33.06 -12.18 27.62
C SER A 38 -31.56 -12.46 27.67
N VAL A 39 -30.77 -11.41 27.58
CA VAL A 39 -29.29 -11.50 27.66
C VAL A 39 -28.99 -11.81 29.12
N LYS A 40 -28.72 -13.08 29.44
CA LYS A 40 -28.21 -13.47 30.77
C LYS A 40 -26.92 -12.71 31.03
N PRO A 41 -26.67 -12.21 32.26
CA PRO A 41 -25.52 -11.36 32.58
C PRO A 41 -24.14 -11.98 32.26
N LEU A 42 -24.09 -13.30 32.10
CA LEU A 42 -22.88 -14.02 31.67
C LEU A 42 -22.47 -13.73 30.19
N ALA A 43 -23.42 -13.35 29.31
CA ALA A 43 -23.12 -13.07 27.92
C ALA A 43 -22.48 -11.68 27.69
N LEU A 44 -22.71 -10.74 28.62
CA LEU A 44 -22.10 -9.40 28.58
C LEU A 44 -20.60 -9.42 28.88
N GLY A 45 -20.12 -10.36 29.70
CA GLY A 45 -18.71 -10.51 30.02
C GLY A 45 -17.87 -11.05 28.84
N VAL A 46 -18.45 -11.91 28.00
CA VAL A 46 -17.72 -12.52 26.86
C VAL A 46 -17.66 -11.53 25.67
N ALA A 47 -18.70 -10.73 25.46
CA ALA A 47 -18.73 -9.73 24.40
C ALA A 47 -17.68 -8.61 24.56
N SER A 48 -17.38 -8.23 25.81
CA SER A 48 -16.38 -7.19 26.10
C SER A 48 -14.94 -7.64 25.85
N VAL A 49 -14.65 -8.92 25.93
CA VAL A 49 -13.29 -9.47 25.65
C VAL A 49 -13.00 -9.55 24.15
N ILE A 50 -14.04 -9.73 23.31
CA ILE A 50 -13.88 -9.84 21.86
C ILE A 50 -13.64 -8.45 21.22
N LEU A 51 -14.14 -7.37 21.81
CA LEU A 51 -13.97 -6.01 21.30
C LEU A 51 -12.59 -5.41 21.55
N SER A 52 -11.78 -5.99 22.44
CA SER A 52 -10.42 -5.51 22.73
C SER A 52 -9.35 -6.02 21.75
N GLY A 53 -9.69 -6.91 20.81
CA GLY A 53 -8.73 -7.60 19.93
C GLY A 53 -8.44 -6.96 18.58
N CYS A 54 -9.08 -5.84 18.23
CA CYS A 54 -8.94 -5.24 16.89
C CYS A 54 -7.89 -4.12 16.78
N GLY A 55 -7.10 -3.84 17.80
CA GLY A 55 -5.94 -2.95 17.71
C GLY A 55 -4.72 -3.71 17.22
N GLY A 56 -4.36 -3.61 15.93
CA GLY A 56 -3.11 -4.18 15.42
C GLY A 56 -1.94 -3.77 16.32
N GLU A 57 -1.05 -4.73 16.59
CA GLU A 57 0.14 -4.50 17.42
C GLU A 57 0.99 -3.39 16.80
N LYS A 58 1.19 -2.30 17.54
CA LYS A 58 1.99 -1.17 17.11
C LYS A 58 3.42 -1.34 17.57
N GLU A 59 4.34 -1.01 16.69
CA GLU A 59 5.77 -1.07 16.92
C GLU A 59 6.39 0.31 16.75
N ASP A 60 7.40 0.61 17.55
CA ASP A 60 8.16 1.85 17.44
C ASP A 60 9.06 1.79 16.20
N ALA A 61 9.08 2.87 15.45
CA ALA A 61 9.83 3.05 14.23
C ALA A 61 10.65 4.32 14.29
N THR A 62 11.90 4.25 13.85
CA THR A 62 12.74 5.41 13.66
C THR A 62 13.08 5.55 12.17
N ILE A 63 13.01 6.78 11.65
CA ILE A 63 13.36 7.12 10.28
C ILE A 63 14.73 7.78 10.28
N TYR A 64 15.59 7.30 9.40
CA TYR A 64 16.92 7.84 9.12
C TYR A 64 16.98 8.34 7.68
N THR A 65 17.62 9.49 7.48
CA THR A 65 17.81 10.09 6.15
C THR A 65 19.14 9.68 5.54
N SER A 66 20.09 9.26 6.38
CA SER A 66 21.40 8.79 5.97
C SER A 66 21.87 7.61 6.83
N LEU A 67 22.88 6.88 6.36
CA LEU A 67 23.54 5.83 7.14
C LEU A 67 24.23 6.44 8.36
N GLU A 68 24.81 7.61 8.20
CA GLU A 68 25.55 8.35 9.23
C GLU A 68 24.64 8.73 10.40
N ASP A 69 23.40 9.16 10.13
CA ASP A 69 22.41 9.47 11.16
C ASP A 69 22.14 8.25 12.06
N CYS A 70 22.05 7.05 11.44
CA CYS A 70 21.86 5.80 12.20
C CYS A 70 23.09 5.46 13.05
N LYS A 71 24.29 5.60 12.46
CA LYS A 71 25.56 5.33 13.17
C LYS A 71 25.78 6.27 14.37
N GLN A 72 25.35 7.51 14.26
CA GLN A 72 25.41 8.48 15.36
C GLN A 72 24.47 8.09 16.50
N ASP A 73 23.25 7.64 16.19
CA ASP A 73 22.29 7.20 17.21
C ASP A 73 22.69 5.83 17.84
N PHE A 74 23.43 4.98 17.11
CA PHE A 74 23.85 3.63 17.51
C PHE A 74 25.34 3.36 17.24
N PRO A 75 26.27 4.02 17.94
CA PRO A 75 27.71 3.84 17.71
C PRO A 75 28.18 2.41 17.98
N ASP A 76 27.50 1.68 18.87
CA ASP A 76 27.80 0.28 19.21
C ASP A 76 27.13 -0.74 18.25
N ALA A 77 26.37 -0.28 17.27
CA ALA A 77 25.60 -1.10 16.35
C ALA A 77 25.79 -0.70 14.86
N VAL A 78 26.98 -0.24 14.52
CA VAL A 78 27.33 0.25 13.16
C VAL A 78 26.98 -0.76 12.07
N GLU A 79 27.36 -2.03 12.26
CA GLU A 79 27.09 -3.11 11.30
C GLU A 79 25.58 -3.32 11.08
N ARG A 80 24.77 -3.14 12.12
CA ARG A 80 23.30 -3.23 12.01
C ARG A 80 22.72 -2.05 11.24
N CYS A 81 23.26 -0.85 11.41
CA CYS A 81 22.89 0.31 10.61
C CYS A 81 23.20 0.08 9.12
N GLU A 82 24.38 -0.47 8.81
CA GLU A 82 24.79 -0.79 7.45
C GLU A 82 23.88 -1.85 6.82
N ALA A 83 23.61 -2.93 7.54
CA ALA A 83 22.71 -3.99 7.08
C ALA A 83 21.27 -3.48 6.88
N ALA A 84 20.76 -2.63 7.77
CA ALA A 84 19.44 -2.03 7.64
C ALA A 84 19.36 -1.09 6.43
N TYR A 85 20.38 -0.26 6.23
CA TYR A 85 20.45 0.62 5.07
C TYR A 85 20.51 -0.17 3.76
N GLN A 86 21.38 -1.18 3.67
CA GLN A 86 21.50 -2.03 2.48
C GLN A 86 20.18 -2.76 2.20
N THR A 87 19.54 -3.31 3.22
CA THR A 87 18.21 -3.93 3.08
C THR A 87 17.19 -2.95 2.52
N ALA A 88 17.20 -1.69 2.97
CA ALA A 88 16.30 -0.67 2.43
C ALA A 88 16.59 -0.33 0.96
N VAL A 89 17.87 -0.27 0.57
CA VAL A 89 18.28 -0.03 -0.82
C VAL A 89 17.83 -1.17 -1.72
N ASP A 90 18.05 -2.42 -1.32
CA ASP A 90 17.64 -3.59 -2.09
C ASP A 90 16.11 -3.66 -2.23
N GLU A 91 15.40 -3.35 -1.14
CA GLU A 91 13.95 -3.27 -1.14
C GLU A 91 13.44 -2.12 -2.02
N ALA A 92 14.13 -0.97 -2.03
CA ALA A 92 13.80 0.15 -2.91
C ALA A 92 13.91 -0.25 -4.39
N MET A 93 14.97 -0.93 -4.78
CA MET A 93 15.15 -1.41 -6.16
C MET A 93 14.04 -2.36 -6.59
N ARG A 94 13.48 -3.12 -5.66
CA ARG A 94 12.43 -4.11 -5.90
C ARG A 94 11.02 -3.53 -5.89
N THR A 95 10.74 -2.59 -5.00
CA THR A 95 9.37 -2.15 -4.66
C THR A 95 9.04 -0.71 -5.02
N SER A 96 10.03 0.11 -5.39
CA SER A 96 9.80 1.49 -5.83
C SER A 96 8.75 1.60 -6.91
N PRO A 97 7.93 2.66 -6.89
CA PRO A 97 7.12 3.01 -8.03
C PRO A 97 8.01 3.27 -9.25
N ARG A 98 7.63 2.68 -10.39
CA ARG A 98 8.39 2.78 -11.65
C ARG A 98 7.60 3.61 -12.64
N PHE A 99 8.30 4.51 -13.34
CA PHE A 99 7.70 5.39 -14.34
C PHE A 99 8.36 5.17 -15.71
N SER A 100 7.59 5.39 -16.77
CA SER A 100 8.08 5.27 -18.15
C SER A 100 8.90 6.48 -18.60
N SER A 101 8.76 7.62 -17.92
CA SER A 101 9.47 8.86 -18.21
C SER A 101 9.90 9.57 -16.93
N GLU A 102 10.97 10.34 -17.03
CA GLU A 102 11.43 11.23 -15.97
C GLU A 102 10.35 12.24 -15.58
N TYR A 103 9.71 12.84 -16.57
CA TYR A 103 8.62 13.79 -16.39
C TYR A 103 7.47 13.24 -15.53
N ASP A 104 7.03 11.99 -15.78
CA ASP A 104 5.96 11.38 -14.99
C ASP A 104 6.40 11.13 -13.54
N CYS A 105 7.65 10.75 -13.34
CA CYS A 105 8.22 10.55 -12.01
C CYS A 105 8.35 11.88 -11.25
N GLU A 106 8.94 12.89 -11.88
CA GLU A 106 9.13 14.21 -11.27
C GLU A 106 7.81 14.95 -11.02
N HIS A 107 6.80 14.69 -11.82
CA HIS A 107 5.46 15.21 -11.56
C HIS A 107 4.92 14.75 -10.20
N GLU A 108 5.20 13.51 -9.80
CA GLU A 108 4.78 12.92 -8.50
C GLU A 108 5.71 13.32 -7.36
N PHE A 109 7.03 13.25 -7.58
CA PHE A 109 8.04 13.36 -6.52
C PHE A 109 8.75 14.72 -6.47
N GLY A 110 8.71 15.49 -7.56
CA GLY A 110 9.35 16.81 -7.69
C GLY A 110 10.57 16.80 -8.60
N PRO A 111 11.03 17.98 -9.02
CA PRO A 111 12.19 18.14 -9.89
C PRO A 111 13.46 17.53 -9.28
N ASN A 112 14.25 16.83 -10.09
CA ASN A 112 15.51 16.17 -9.69
C ASN A 112 15.35 15.14 -8.55
N GLN A 113 14.14 14.58 -8.36
CA GLN A 113 13.89 13.55 -7.36
C GLN A 113 13.86 12.13 -7.94
N CYS A 114 14.17 11.99 -9.22
CA CYS A 114 14.07 10.73 -9.92
C CYS A 114 15.40 10.32 -10.55
N GLN A 115 15.63 9.01 -10.63
CA GLN A 115 16.80 8.42 -11.27
C GLN A 115 16.40 7.45 -12.36
N TYR A 116 17.22 7.39 -13.41
CA TYR A 116 17.13 6.39 -14.45
C TYR A 116 17.76 5.08 -14.01
N VAL A 117 17.04 3.99 -14.17
CA VAL A 117 17.53 2.64 -13.89
C VAL A 117 17.40 1.80 -15.16
N ASN A 118 18.48 1.10 -15.50
CA ASN A 118 18.50 0.14 -16.59
C ASN A 118 19.07 -1.18 -16.06
N ASN A 119 18.24 -2.21 -16.05
CA ASN A 119 18.63 -3.55 -15.58
C ASN A 119 17.97 -4.64 -16.43
N SER A 120 18.17 -5.90 -16.07
CA SER A 120 17.59 -7.05 -16.78
C SER A 120 16.04 -7.03 -16.88
N SER A 121 15.37 -6.27 -16.01
CA SER A 121 13.90 -6.08 -16.01
C SER A 121 13.44 -4.92 -16.91
N GLY A 122 14.36 -4.23 -17.59
CA GLY A 122 14.10 -3.10 -18.48
C GLY A 122 14.60 -1.76 -17.94
N SER A 123 14.23 -0.70 -18.65
CA SER A 123 14.60 0.67 -18.33
C SER A 123 13.39 1.43 -17.77
N PHE A 124 13.58 2.15 -16.69
CA PHE A 124 12.53 2.93 -16.03
C PHE A 124 13.11 4.07 -15.20
N PHE A 125 12.25 4.99 -14.79
CA PHE A 125 12.57 6.02 -13.81
C PHE A 125 11.95 5.66 -12.47
N MET A 126 12.66 5.91 -11.37
CA MET A 126 12.16 5.70 -10.02
C MET A 126 12.60 6.85 -9.10
N PRO A 127 11.83 7.19 -8.05
CA PRO A 127 12.24 8.20 -7.09
C PRO A 127 13.47 7.76 -6.30
N PHE A 128 14.28 8.71 -5.89
CA PHE A 128 15.32 8.46 -4.91
C PHE A 128 14.71 8.05 -3.57
N MET A 129 15.35 7.12 -2.88
CA MET A 129 15.04 6.83 -1.49
C MET A 129 15.40 8.05 -0.64
N ALA A 130 14.41 8.68 -0.03
CA ALA A 130 14.59 9.89 0.78
C ALA A 130 15.01 9.57 2.23
N GLY A 131 14.79 8.34 2.64
CA GLY A 131 15.17 7.81 3.94
C GLY A 131 14.76 6.36 4.08
N TYR A 132 15.01 5.78 5.22
CA TYR A 132 14.59 4.43 5.54
C TYR A 132 14.08 4.35 6.99
N MET A 133 13.10 3.51 7.18
CA MET A 133 12.49 3.28 8.48
C MET A 133 13.00 1.97 9.05
N VAL A 134 13.41 2.00 10.31
CA VAL A 134 13.89 0.82 11.01
C VAL A 134 13.02 0.57 12.24
N SER A 135 12.58 -0.66 12.43
CA SER A 135 12.08 -1.12 13.71
C SER A 135 13.27 -1.40 14.65
N SER A 136 13.03 -1.74 15.88
CA SER A 136 14.04 -1.96 16.91
C SER A 136 15.40 -2.53 16.41
N LEU A 137 16.39 -1.65 16.17
CA LEU A 137 17.80 -2.05 15.86
C LEU A 137 18.47 -2.79 17.02
N LEU A 138 17.94 -2.64 18.24
CA LEU A 138 18.49 -3.27 19.43
C LEU A 138 18.06 -4.73 19.60
N SER A 139 17.07 -5.20 18.82
CA SER A 139 16.65 -6.60 18.87
C SER A 139 17.59 -7.47 18.03
N PRO A 140 18.28 -8.45 18.62
CA PRO A 140 19.34 -9.21 17.93
C PRO A 140 18.86 -10.04 16.73
N ASN A 141 17.56 -10.35 16.65
CA ASN A 141 17.03 -11.28 15.64
C ASN A 141 15.89 -10.73 14.78
N ARG A 142 15.47 -9.48 14.95
CA ARG A 142 14.33 -8.91 14.24
C ARG A 142 14.45 -7.40 14.06
N TYR A 143 15.18 -6.99 13.07
CA TYR A 143 15.01 -5.63 12.57
C TYR A 143 14.35 -5.68 11.20
N TYR A 144 13.44 -4.77 10.97
CA TYR A 144 12.83 -4.56 9.67
C TYR A 144 13.27 -3.20 9.17
N SER A 145 13.71 -3.17 7.93
CA SER A 145 14.04 -1.93 7.24
C SER A 145 13.17 -1.77 6.01
N GLN A 146 12.66 -0.57 5.79
CA GLN A 146 11.80 -0.26 4.66
C GLN A 146 12.24 1.07 4.05
N PRO A 147 12.35 1.15 2.71
CA PRO A 147 12.62 2.41 2.04
C PRO A 147 11.44 3.36 2.19
N LEU A 148 11.76 4.63 2.35
CA LEU A 148 10.79 5.71 2.42
C LEU A 148 11.09 6.76 1.35
N TYR A 149 10.02 7.34 0.86
CA TYR A 149 10.03 8.40 -0.13
C TYR A 149 9.36 9.64 0.42
N THR A 150 9.59 10.77 -0.23
CA THR A 150 8.85 11.99 -0.02
C THR A 150 8.67 12.70 -1.34
N SER A 151 7.77 13.65 -1.41
CA SER A 151 7.58 14.48 -2.59
C SER A 151 7.81 15.95 -2.27
N TYR A 152 8.45 16.65 -3.20
CA TYR A 152 8.55 18.08 -3.23
C TYR A 152 7.66 18.72 -4.31
N SER A 153 6.93 17.90 -5.08
CA SER A 153 5.97 18.35 -6.07
C SER A 153 4.78 19.06 -5.45
N TYR A 154 4.37 20.19 -6.04
CA TYR A 154 3.16 20.90 -5.61
C TYR A 154 1.89 20.12 -5.86
N ASN A 155 1.91 19.21 -6.83
CA ASN A 155 0.75 18.40 -7.23
C ASN A 155 0.59 17.13 -6.39
N SER A 156 1.55 16.84 -5.50
CA SER A 156 1.57 15.59 -4.76
C SER A 156 0.70 15.66 -3.49
N PRO A 157 -0.20 14.70 -3.26
CA PRO A 157 -1.00 14.62 -2.04
C PRO A 157 -0.18 14.26 -0.80
N PHE A 158 1.07 13.80 -0.98
CA PHE A 158 2.00 13.45 0.10
C PHE A 158 3.23 14.37 0.16
N ARG A 159 3.09 15.59 -0.34
CA ARG A 159 4.17 16.58 -0.31
C ARG A 159 4.69 16.80 1.11
N SER A 160 6.03 16.78 1.27
CA SER A 160 6.75 16.95 2.54
C SER A 160 6.32 15.97 3.64
N ARG A 161 5.86 14.77 3.25
CA ARG A 161 5.49 13.68 4.16
C ARG A 161 6.23 12.40 3.80
N TRP A 162 6.47 11.56 4.78
CA TRP A 162 7.02 10.23 4.53
C TRP A 162 5.96 9.31 3.92
N ILE A 163 6.36 8.53 2.93
CA ILE A 163 5.51 7.55 2.27
C ILE A 163 6.29 6.27 1.97
N THR A 164 5.64 5.13 2.15
CA THR A 164 6.19 3.82 1.76
C THR A 164 5.97 3.54 0.27
N ALA A 165 6.65 2.55 -0.28
CA ALA A 165 6.50 2.13 -1.67
C ALA A 165 5.07 1.71 -2.06
N ASP A 166 4.26 1.23 -1.11
CA ASP A 166 2.86 0.83 -1.31
C ASP A 166 1.85 1.94 -0.98
N GLY A 167 2.32 3.17 -0.80
CA GLY A 167 1.46 4.35 -0.67
C GLY A 167 0.93 4.63 0.74
N TYR A 168 1.48 4.02 1.80
CA TYR A 168 1.15 4.40 3.18
C TYR A 168 1.83 5.73 3.53
N VAL A 169 1.04 6.75 3.87
CA VAL A 169 1.52 8.08 4.24
C VAL A 169 1.55 8.22 5.76
N PHE A 170 2.68 8.67 6.28
CA PHE A 170 2.85 8.94 7.71
C PHE A 170 2.27 10.30 8.10
N ASP A 171 1.76 10.39 9.31
CA ASP A 171 1.27 11.65 9.87
C ASP A 171 2.43 12.55 10.31
N GLY A 172 2.37 13.82 9.90
CA GLY A 172 3.43 14.82 10.14
C GLY A 172 4.32 15.03 8.93
N ASP A 173 5.27 15.94 9.07
CA ASP A 173 6.23 16.27 8.02
C ASP A 173 7.51 15.41 8.12
N ILE A 174 8.39 15.56 7.12
CA ILE A 174 9.64 14.79 7.02
C ILE A 174 10.66 15.05 8.16
N ARG A 175 10.46 16.06 9.01
CA ARG A 175 11.31 16.31 10.17
C ARG A 175 11.02 15.39 11.34
N LYS A 176 9.82 14.81 11.35
CA LYS A 176 9.45 13.83 12.37
C LYS A 176 10.14 12.50 12.07
N ARG A 177 10.93 12.00 13.02
CA ARG A 177 11.74 10.77 12.88
C ARG A 177 11.16 9.55 13.62
N LYS A 178 10.36 9.77 14.67
CA LYS A 178 9.84 8.68 15.53
C LYS A 178 8.34 8.50 15.33
N TYR A 179 7.94 7.26 15.11
CA TYR A 179 6.55 6.87 14.84
C TYR A 179 6.18 5.61 15.62
N ARG A 180 4.89 5.42 15.83
CA ARG A 180 4.31 4.14 16.23
C ARG A 180 3.45 3.64 15.08
N VAL A 181 3.90 2.59 14.43
CA VAL A 181 3.27 2.03 13.22
C VAL A 181 2.73 0.64 13.49
N ASN A 182 1.72 0.23 12.73
CA ASN A 182 1.29 -1.16 12.75
C ASN A 182 2.39 -2.04 12.13
N LYS A 183 2.59 -3.24 12.66
CA LYS A 183 3.55 -4.22 12.12
C LYS A 183 3.36 -4.50 10.64
N ASP A 184 2.14 -4.31 10.11
CA ASP A 184 1.84 -4.48 8.69
C ASP A 184 2.64 -3.54 7.78
N VAL A 185 3.09 -2.38 8.29
CA VAL A 185 3.91 -1.44 7.54
C VAL A 185 5.25 -2.06 7.16
N TYR A 186 5.76 -2.98 8.00
CA TYR A 186 7.03 -3.68 7.79
C TYR A 186 6.92 -4.97 6.97
N LYS A 187 5.71 -5.41 6.62
CA LYS A 187 5.55 -6.58 5.79
C LYS A 187 6.22 -6.37 4.43
N PRO A 188 6.87 -7.41 3.88
CA PRO A 188 7.45 -7.35 2.54
C PRO A 188 6.42 -6.86 1.51
N LYS A 189 6.83 -5.90 0.70
CA LYS A 189 5.96 -5.35 -0.36
C LYS A 189 6.11 -6.17 -1.64
N PRO A 190 5.08 -6.23 -2.49
CA PRO A 190 5.19 -6.93 -3.76
C PRO A 190 6.21 -6.24 -4.67
N THR A 191 6.90 -7.03 -5.48
CA THR A 191 7.82 -6.50 -6.49
C THR A 191 7.05 -5.74 -7.56
N VAL A 192 7.52 -4.55 -7.88
CA VAL A 192 6.92 -3.71 -8.92
C VAL A 192 7.56 -4.05 -10.27
N ASN A 193 6.78 -4.62 -11.18
CA ASN A 193 7.25 -5.03 -12.52
C ASN A 193 6.63 -4.18 -13.65
N ARG A 194 5.76 -3.21 -13.32
CA ARG A 194 5.09 -2.38 -14.30
C ARG A 194 5.38 -0.91 -14.06
N THR A 195 5.58 -0.17 -15.14
CA THR A 195 5.66 1.29 -15.07
C THR A 195 4.27 1.89 -14.98
N MET A 196 4.16 3.00 -14.28
CA MET A 196 2.96 3.81 -14.17
C MET A 196 3.16 5.16 -14.87
N LYS A 197 2.06 5.82 -15.19
CA LYS A 197 2.05 7.20 -15.66
C LYS A 197 1.83 8.16 -14.48
N ARG A 198 1.99 9.45 -14.72
CA ARG A 198 1.73 10.49 -13.72
C ARG A 198 0.32 10.35 -13.13
N GLY A 199 0.17 10.67 -11.85
CA GLY A 199 -1.07 10.49 -11.09
C GLY A 199 -1.30 9.05 -10.63
N GLY A 200 -0.51 8.08 -11.11
CA GLY A 200 -0.69 6.68 -10.79
C GLY A 200 -0.31 6.34 -9.35
N PHE A 201 0.78 6.89 -8.86
CA PHE A 201 1.20 6.67 -7.49
C PHE A 201 0.36 7.47 -6.49
N GLY A 202 0.14 8.76 -6.77
CA GLY A 202 -0.69 9.63 -5.93
C GLY A 202 -2.12 9.11 -5.74
N SER A 203 -2.70 8.44 -6.74
CA SER A 203 -4.03 7.82 -6.64
C SER A 203 -4.06 6.57 -5.73
N SER A 204 -2.93 5.91 -5.53
CA SER A 204 -2.80 4.74 -4.65
C SER A 204 -2.53 5.10 -3.18
N VAL A 205 -2.26 6.37 -2.90
CA VAL A 205 -1.97 6.88 -1.55
C VAL A 205 -3.17 6.65 -0.63
N ARG A 206 -2.91 5.96 0.47
CA ARG A 206 -3.90 5.69 1.52
C ARG A 206 -3.53 6.47 2.76
N ALA A 207 -4.29 7.52 3.07
CA ALA A 207 -4.28 8.11 4.40
C ALA A 207 -5.00 7.15 5.36
N LYS A 208 -4.31 6.73 6.43
CA LYS A 208 -4.91 6.02 7.57
C LYS A 208 -4.79 6.88 8.81
#